data_2a3afcc53604d56c80a77c73b391c551
#
_entry.id   2a3afcc53604d56c80a77c73b391c551
#
_cell.length_a   1.000
_cell.length_b   1.000
_cell.length_c   1.000
_cell.angle_alpha   90.00
_cell.angle_beta   90.00
_cell.angle_gamma   90.00
#
_symmetry.space_group_name_H-M   'P 1'
#
loop_
_entity.id
_entity.type
_entity.pdbx_description
1 polymer ?
#
loop_
_entity_poly.entity_id
_entity_poly.type
_entity_poly.pdbx_seq_one_letter_code
_entity_poly.pdbx_strand_id
1 'polypeptide(L)'
;MKKIYLFLCLTVLCFTAMAQSKSEQLKPFKVDVSFGYAIPGGTGAKGGILFAVEPKYAVMPQLSLGVRFEGTVVARFAGYDQEGQPLETDVKATGSYLATGDYYLLPSHAFRPFVGGGAGLFMLAGVETNSTSGDVSAGAKFGGMIRAGVEVSHFRAGIEYNLVPKTTFTGYDSNGNLTSGLTSPNNYIGIKIGVCFGGGPIKK
;
A
#
# COMPACT_ATOMS: atom_id res chain seq x y z
N MET A 1 -2.39 4.89 33.20
CA MET A 1 -2.37 3.49 32.75
C MET A 1 -3.74 2.82 32.89
N LYS A 2 -4.49 2.92 34.01
CA LYS A 2 -5.82 2.31 34.18
C LYS A 2 -6.88 2.72 33.12
N LYS A 3 -6.83 3.96 32.63
CA LYS A 3 -7.78 4.46 31.61
C LYS A 3 -7.56 3.84 30.22
N ILE A 4 -6.32 3.43 29.89
CA ILE A 4 -5.98 2.78 28.62
C ILE A 4 -6.52 1.34 28.59
N TYR A 5 -6.41 0.62 29.71
CA TYR A 5 -6.99 -0.74 29.81
C TYR A 5 -8.51 -0.73 29.73
N LEU A 6 -9.16 0.30 30.32
CA LEU A 6 -10.62 0.44 30.24
C LEU A 6 -11.06 0.70 28.80
N PHE A 7 -10.33 1.53 28.05
CA PHE A 7 -10.62 1.80 26.64
C PHE A 7 -10.40 0.55 25.77
N LEU A 8 -9.31 -0.21 26.03
CA LEU A 8 -9.02 -1.45 25.34
C LEU A 8 -10.10 -2.53 25.63
N CYS A 9 -10.55 -2.67 26.88
CA CYS A 9 -11.64 -3.60 27.24
C CYS A 9 -12.97 -3.18 26.60
N LEU A 10 -13.26 -1.88 26.53
CA LEU A 10 -14.50 -1.38 25.91
C LEU A 10 -14.53 -1.64 24.41
N THR A 11 -13.38 -1.47 23.71
CA THR A 11 -13.26 -1.80 22.28
C THR A 11 -13.44 -3.30 22.03
N VAL A 12 -12.85 -4.17 22.84
CA VAL A 12 -13.02 -5.63 22.74
C VAL A 12 -14.48 -6.05 22.97
N LEU A 13 -15.18 -5.45 23.96
CA LEU A 13 -16.59 -5.71 24.21
C LEU A 13 -17.50 -5.26 23.06
N CYS A 14 -17.21 -4.16 22.38
CA CYS A 14 -17.95 -3.73 21.20
C CYS A 14 -17.80 -4.71 20.03
N PHE A 15 -16.64 -5.35 19.86
CA PHE A 15 -16.42 -6.35 18.82
C PHE A 15 -17.21 -7.65 19.08
N THR A 16 -17.38 -8.06 20.32
CA THR A 16 -18.15 -9.28 20.67
C THR A 16 -19.66 -9.10 20.47
N ALA A 17 -20.18 -7.89 20.67
CA ALA A 17 -21.62 -7.61 20.49
C ALA A 17 -22.06 -7.65 19.01
N MET A 18 -21.16 -7.38 18.06
CA MET A 18 -21.45 -7.44 16.61
C MET A 18 -21.39 -8.85 16.02
N ALA A 19 -20.83 -9.82 16.75
CA ALA A 19 -20.68 -11.21 16.30
C ALA A 19 -21.98 -12.04 16.31
N GLN A 20 -23.10 -11.52 16.82
CA GLN A 20 -24.35 -12.26 16.96
C GLN A 20 -25.37 -12.05 15.83
N SER A 21 -25.01 -11.31 14.78
CA SER A 21 -25.87 -11.20 13.60
C SER A 21 -25.85 -12.53 12.82
N LYS A 22 -27.04 -13.05 12.48
CA LYS A 22 -27.24 -14.27 11.67
C LYS A 22 -26.46 -14.16 10.38
N SER A 23 -25.22 -14.69 10.35
CA SER A 23 -24.33 -14.56 9.21
C SER A 23 -24.76 -15.53 8.12
N GLU A 24 -25.07 -15.03 6.93
CA GLU A 24 -24.96 -15.86 5.74
C GLU A 24 -23.56 -16.47 5.74
N GLN A 25 -23.47 -17.80 5.67
CA GLN A 25 -22.19 -18.49 5.64
C GLN A 25 -21.45 -18.08 4.36
N LEU A 26 -20.50 -17.19 4.49
CA LEU A 26 -19.60 -16.79 3.41
C LEU A 26 -18.40 -17.74 3.39
N LYS A 27 -17.90 -18.05 2.20
CA LYS A 27 -16.58 -18.68 2.07
C LYS A 27 -15.54 -17.68 2.60
N PRO A 28 -14.84 -18.00 3.70
CA PRO A 28 -14.05 -16.99 4.40
C PRO A 28 -12.77 -16.61 3.64
N PHE A 29 -12.24 -17.51 2.83
CA PHE A 29 -10.97 -17.31 2.13
C PHE A 29 -11.18 -16.75 0.73
N LYS A 30 -10.43 -15.71 0.39
CA LYS A 30 -10.35 -15.13 -0.95
C LYS A 30 -8.94 -14.63 -1.25
N VAL A 31 -8.61 -14.52 -2.53
CA VAL A 31 -7.36 -13.93 -3.00
C VAL A 31 -7.70 -12.80 -3.96
N ASP A 32 -7.22 -11.61 -3.68
CA ASP A 32 -7.30 -10.46 -4.58
C ASP A 32 -6.02 -10.39 -5.41
N VAL A 33 -6.16 -10.30 -6.72
CA VAL A 33 -5.07 -10.01 -7.65
C VAL A 33 -5.42 -8.72 -8.36
N SER A 34 -4.54 -7.74 -8.26
CA SER A 34 -4.78 -6.41 -8.80
C SER A 34 -3.55 -5.83 -9.47
N PHE A 35 -3.79 -5.00 -10.47
CA PHE A 35 -2.78 -4.16 -11.09
C PHE A 35 -3.30 -2.73 -11.20
N GLY A 36 -2.41 -1.78 -11.43
CA GLY A 36 -2.81 -0.40 -11.51
C GLY A 36 -1.65 0.54 -11.81
N TYR A 37 -1.94 1.81 -11.55
CA TYR A 37 -1.01 2.90 -11.77
C TYR A 37 -0.63 3.55 -10.45
N ALA A 38 0.67 3.73 -10.22
CA ALA A 38 1.22 4.40 -9.06
C ALA A 38 1.63 5.83 -9.42
N ILE A 39 1.16 6.79 -8.64
CA ILE A 39 1.50 8.22 -8.76
C ILE A 39 2.38 8.56 -7.55
N PRO A 40 3.70 8.62 -7.71
CA PRO A 40 4.62 8.95 -6.62
C PRO A 40 4.51 10.42 -6.22
N GLY A 41 4.75 10.70 -4.95
CA GLY A 41 4.89 12.05 -4.44
C GLY A 41 6.25 12.65 -4.78
N GLY A 42 6.32 13.98 -4.87
CA GLY A 42 7.53 14.75 -5.09
C GLY A 42 7.62 15.38 -6.49
N THR A 43 8.41 16.45 -6.57
CA THR A 43 8.64 17.19 -7.82
C THR A 43 9.47 16.32 -8.79
N GLY A 44 9.12 16.31 -10.07
CA GLY A 44 9.85 15.56 -11.10
C GLY A 44 9.60 14.04 -11.09
N ALA A 45 8.79 13.52 -10.17
CA ALA A 45 8.44 12.10 -10.14
C ALA A 45 7.47 11.75 -11.28
N LYS A 46 7.69 10.60 -11.92
CA LYS A 46 6.81 10.08 -12.97
C LYS A 46 6.13 8.81 -12.46
N GLY A 47 4.85 8.70 -12.75
CA GLY A 47 4.05 7.53 -12.38
C GLY A 47 4.53 6.25 -13.07
N GLY A 48 4.10 5.12 -12.52
CA GLY A 48 4.47 3.82 -13.02
C GLY A 48 3.43 2.76 -12.73
N ILE A 49 3.78 1.53 -12.93
CA ILE A 49 2.87 0.40 -12.77
C ILE A 49 3.01 -0.23 -11.39
N LEU A 50 1.93 -0.80 -10.90
CA LEU A 50 1.92 -1.61 -9.70
C LEU A 50 1.13 -2.91 -9.93
N PHE A 51 1.56 -3.95 -9.24
CA PHE A 51 0.90 -5.25 -9.20
C PHE A 51 0.84 -5.75 -7.77
N ALA A 52 -0.30 -6.27 -7.34
CA ALA A 52 -0.45 -6.80 -5.99
C ALA A 52 -1.24 -8.11 -5.97
N VAL A 53 -0.83 -8.97 -5.03
CA VAL A 53 -1.55 -10.20 -4.66
C VAL A 53 -1.83 -10.14 -3.16
N GLU A 54 -3.07 -10.42 -2.78
CA GLU A 54 -3.49 -10.28 -1.40
C GLU A 54 -4.44 -11.41 -0.99
N PRO A 55 -3.92 -12.51 -0.40
CA PRO A 55 -4.75 -13.47 0.29
C PRO A 55 -5.41 -12.85 1.51
N LYS A 56 -6.72 -13.09 1.67
CA LYS A 56 -7.58 -12.55 2.72
C LYS A 56 -8.42 -13.60 3.37
N TYR A 57 -8.76 -13.38 4.62
CA TYR A 57 -9.69 -14.17 5.39
C TYR A 57 -10.77 -13.26 5.97
N ALA A 58 -12.03 -13.55 5.67
CA ALA A 58 -13.18 -12.84 6.24
C ALA A 58 -13.41 -13.36 7.67
N VAL A 59 -13.04 -12.56 8.66
CA VAL A 59 -13.27 -12.87 10.09
C VAL A 59 -14.70 -12.60 10.49
N MET A 60 -15.39 -11.73 9.75
CA MET A 60 -16.84 -11.47 9.82
C MET A 60 -17.31 -10.92 8.46
N PRO A 61 -18.63 -10.87 8.19
CA PRO A 61 -19.14 -10.40 6.91
C PRO A 61 -18.64 -9.01 6.48
N GLN A 62 -18.42 -8.12 7.47
CA GLN A 62 -17.95 -6.76 7.26
C GLN A 62 -16.42 -6.64 7.26
N LEU A 63 -15.67 -7.58 7.86
CA LEU A 63 -14.23 -7.42 8.07
C LEU A 63 -13.44 -8.57 7.48
N SER A 64 -12.53 -8.24 6.58
CA SER A 64 -11.53 -9.17 6.05
C SER A 64 -10.13 -8.72 6.46
N LEU A 65 -9.34 -9.66 6.96
CA LEU A 65 -7.92 -9.47 7.24
C LEU A 65 -7.09 -10.16 6.15
N GLY A 66 -5.93 -9.61 5.82
CA GLY A 66 -5.10 -10.17 4.76
C GLY A 66 -3.62 -9.87 4.92
N VAL A 67 -2.85 -10.48 4.03
CA VAL A 67 -1.43 -10.15 3.83
C VAL A 67 -1.27 -9.74 2.38
N ARG A 68 -0.76 -8.54 2.15
CA ARG A 68 -0.56 -7.99 0.82
C ARG A 68 0.90 -8.05 0.41
N PHE A 69 1.11 -8.50 -0.80
CA PHE A 69 2.38 -8.49 -1.51
C PHE A 69 2.22 -7.58 -2.72
N GLU A 70 3.02 -6.53 -2.81
CA GLU A 70 2.95 -5.60 -3.95
C GLU A 70 4.33 -5.31 -4.49
N GLY A 71 4.43 -5.26 -5.81
CA GLY A 71 5.55 -4.71 -6.56
C GLY A 71 5.13 -3.45 -7.30
N THR A 72 5.89 -2.39 -7.17
CA THR A 72 5.65 -1.09 -7.83
C THR A 72 6.93 -0.62 -8.50
N VAL A 73 6.81 -0.19 -9.74
CA VAL A 73 7.91 0.43 -10.49
C VAL A 73 7.50 1.85 -10.84
N VAL A 74 8.24 2.82 -10.33
CA VAL A 74 8.01 4.25 -10.56
C VAL A 74 9.32 4.94 -10.89
N ALA A 75 9.24 6.08 -11.56
CA ALA A 75 10.38 6.91 -11.81
C ALA A 75 10.39 8.09 -10.82
N ARG A 76 11.50 8.32 -10.13
CA ARG A 76 11.64 9.37 -9.11
C ARG A 76 12.79 10.29 -9.44
N PHE A 77 12.68 11.54 -8.98
CA PHE A 77 13.74 12.54 -9.11
C PHE A 77 14.98 12.10 -8.30
N ALA A 78 16.13 12.08 -8.97
CA ALA A 78 17.40 11.60 -8.40
C ALA A 78 18.29 12.73 -7.84
N GLY A 79 17.94 13.99 -8.03
CA GLY A 79 18.73 15.15 -7.62
C GLY A 79 19.13 16.03 -8.80
N TYR A 80 20.21 16.79 -8.64
CA TYR A 80 20.81 17.62 -9.68
C TYR A 80 22.23 17.13 -9.97
N ASP A 81 22.74 17.39 -11.18
CA ASP A 81 24.15 17.23 -11.51
C ASP A 81 25.01 18.39 -10.97
N GLN A 82 26.32 18.36 -11.25
CA GLN A 82 27.25 19.42 -10.82
C GLN A 82 26.96 20.76 -11.51
N GLU A 83 26.29 20.75 -12.65
CA GLU A 83 25.89 21.92 -13.42
C GLU A 83 24.51 22.46 -13.03
N GLY A 84 23.87 21.88 -12.00
CA GLY A 84 22.54 22.29 -11.50
C GLY A 84 21.38 21.83 -12.41
N GLN A 85 21.62 20.91 -13.34
CA GLN A 85 20.57 20.34 -14.17
C GLN A 85 19.90 19.16 -13.45
N PRO A 86 18.57 19.00 -13.57
CA PRO A 86 17.89 17.85 -12.98
C PRO A 86 18.43 16.55 -13.59
N LEU A 87 18.96 15.66 -12.75
CA LEU A 87 19.34 14.32 -13.17
C LEU A 87 18.10 13.58 -13.67
N GLU A 88 18.25 12.96 -14.85
CA GLU A 88 17.20 12.15 -15.42
C GLU A 88 16.83 11.00 -14.45
N THR A 89 15.59 10.78 -14.36
CA THR A 89 14.79 9.99 -13.45
C THR A 89 15.35 8.59 -13.19
N ASP A 90 15.78 8.31 -11.96
CA ASP A 90 16.05 6.93 -11.52
C ASP A 90 14.78 6.11 -11.47
N VAL A 91 14.79 4.98 -12.13
CA VAL A 91 13.74 3.97 -11.98
C VAL A 91 13.91 3.31 -10.62
N LYS A 92 12.91 3.45 -9.75
CA LYS A 92 12.89 2.83 -8.43
C LYS A 92 11.81 1.77 -8.37
N ALA A 93 12.22 0.56 -8.02
CA ALA A 93 11.32 -0.52 -7.70
C ALA A 93 11.02 -0.50 -6.19
N THR A 94 9.77 -0.69 -5.83
CA THR A 94 9.35 -0.83 -4.44
C THR A 94 8.59 -2.13 -4.30
N GLY A 95 9.06 -3.03 -3.42
CA GLY A 95 8.30 -4.17 -2.94
C GLY A 95 7.62 -3.83 -1.62
N SER A 96 6.41 -4.32 -1.33
CA SER A 96 5.81 -4.17 -0.02
C SER A 96 5.16 -5.44 0.49
N TYR A 97 5.23 -5.62 1.82
CA TYR A 97 4.65 -6.72 2.58
C TYR A 97 3.85 -6.13 3.73
N LEU A 98 2.52 -6.12 3.63
CA LEU A 98 1.64 -5.45 4.58
C LEU A 98 0.64 -6.43 5.18
N ALA A 99 0.45 -6.36 6.49
CA ALA A 99 -0.76 -6.85 7.11
C ALA A 99 -1.88 -5.83 6.86
N THR A 100 -3.04 -6.29 6.41
CA THR A 100 -4.13 -5.42 5.94
C THR A 100 -5.46 -5.79 6.56
N GLY A 101 -6.39 -4.82 6.58
CA GLY A 101 -7.77 -5.01 6.95
C GLY A 101 -8.70 -4.19 6.05
N ASP A 102 -9.80 -4.78 5.60
CA ASP A 102 -10.86 -4.11 4.85
C ASP A 102 -12.17 -4.22 5.60
N TYR A 103 -12.84 -3.10 5.78
CA TYR A 103 -14.18 -3.02 6.32
C TYR A 103 -15.18 -2.72 5.20
N TYR A 104 -16.12 -3.65 4.97
CA TYR A 104 -17.17 -3.56 3.96
C TYR A 104 -18.41 -2.89 4.55
N LEU A 105 -18.81 -1.78 3.95
CA LEU A 105 -19.97 -1.00 4.40
C LEU A 105 -21.30 -1.72 4.12
N LEU A 106 -21.37 -2.47 3.01
CA LEU A 106 -22.54 -3.21 2.55
C LEU A 106 -22.16 -4.69 2.26
N PRO A 107 -21.96 -5.53 3.28
CA PRO A 107 -21.37 -6.86 3.10
C PRO A 107 -22.25 -7.85 2.34
N SER A 108 -23.59 -7.69 2.41
CA SER A 108 -24.57 -8.62 1.82
C SER A 108 -25.05 -8.23 0.41
N HIS A 109 -24.47 -7.21 -0.20
CA HIS A 109 -24.86 -6.73 -1.51
C HIS A 109 -23.85 -7.15 -2.60
N ALA A 110 -24.32 -7.21 -3.85
CA ALA A 110 -23.43 -7.43 -5.00
C ALA A 110 -22.43 -6.29 -5.14
N PHE A 111 -22.81 -5.07 -4.80
CA PHE A 111 -21.97 -3.86 -4.72
C PHE A 111 -21.52 -3.66 -3.27
N ARG A 112 -20.24 -3.79 -3.01
CA ARG A 112 -19.64 -3.77 -1.68
C ARG A 112 -18.56 -2.69 -1.57
N PRO A 113 -18.93 -1.45 -1.21
CA PRO A 113 -17.94 -0.43 -0.91
C PRO A 113 -17.15 -0.81 0.35
N PHE A 114 -15.86 -0.50 0.34
CA PHE A 114 -14.97 -0.79 1.46
C PHE A 114 -14.03 0.38 1.73
N VAL A 115 -13.61 0.45 2.98
CA VAL A 115 -12.47 1.22 3.44
C VAL A 115 -11.50 0.27 4.13
N GLY A 116 -10.22 0.55 4.05
CA GLY A 116 -9.24 -0.35 4.64
C GLY A 116 -7.92 0.34 4.93
N GLY A 117 -7.05 -0.41 5.55
CA GLY A 117 -5.71 0.03 5.85
C GLY A 117 -4.77 -1.14 6.08
N GLY A 118 -3.49 -0.83 6.18
CA GLY A 118 -2.47 -1.83 6.46
C GLY A 118 -1.19 -1.19 6.94
N ALA A 119 -0.32 -2.03 7.50
CA ALA A 119 1.00 -1.62 7.93
C ALA A 119 2.00 -2.76 7.70
N GLY A 120 3.26 -2.42 7.46
CA GLY A 120 4.32 -3.40 7.24
C GLY A 120 5.57 -2.81 6.61
N LEU A 121 6.27 -3.62 5.85
CA LEU A 121 7.58 -3.29 5.31
C LEU A 121 7.47 -2.90 3.84
N PHE A 122 8.17 -1.82 3.48
CA PHE A 122 8.41 -1.36 2.13
C PHE A 122 9.89 -1.51 1.82
N MET A 123 10.22 -2.32 0.83
CA MET A 123 11.57 -2.53 0.32
C MET A 123 11.78 -1.61 -0.87
N LEU A 124 12.72 -0.68 -0.74
CA LEU A 124 13.04 0.31 -1.74
C LEU A 124 14.33 -0.13 -2.44
N ALA A 125 14.28 -0.39 -3.73
CA ALA A 125 15.46 -0.64 -4.57
C ALA A 125 15.64 0.53 -5.52
N GLY A 126 16.81 1.17 -5.50
CA GLY A 126 17.22 2.19 -6.47
C GLY A 126 18.30 1.61 -7.39
N VAL A 127 18.19 1.85 -8.69
CA VAL A 127 19.27 1.60 -9.64
C VAL A 127 19.94 2.95 -9.91
N GLU A 128 21.16 3.14 -9.41
CA GLU A 128 21.96 4.33 -9.72
C GLU A 128 22.61 4.15 -11.10
N THR A 129 22.22 4.97 -12.05
CA THR A 129 22.66 4.88 -13.46
C THR A 129 24.12 5.35 -13.69
N ASN A 130 24.76 5.98 -12.69
CA ASN A 130 26.05 6.66 -12.86
C ASN A 130 27.26 5.97 -12.22
N SER A 131 27.17 4.75 -11.73
CA SER A 131 28.35 3.99 -11.31
C SER A 131 28.64 2.85 -12.28
N THR A 132 29.89 2.73 -12.69
CA THR A 132 30.45 1.65 -13.55
C THR A 132 30.25 0.24 -12.95
N SER A 133 29.69 0.17 -11.76
CA SER A 133 29.27 -1.04 -11.06
C SER A 133 27.87 -0.72 -10.52
N GLY A 134 26.83 -1.31 -11.08
CA GLY A 134 25.44 -1.09 -10.65
C GLY A 134 25.22 -1.46 -9.19
N ASP A 135 25.53 -0.56 -8.28
CA ASP A 135 25.24 -0.72 -6.85
C ASP A 135 23.74 -0.52 -6.61
N VAL A 136 23.07 -1.62 -6.32
CA VAL A 136 21.66 -1.63 -5.91
C VAL A 136 21.61 -1.28 -4.42
N SER A 137 21.27 -0.03 -4.12
CA SER A 137 20.99 0.37 -2.73
C SER A 137 19.57 -0.10 -2.36
N ALA A 138 19.47 -1.13 -1.55
CA ALA A 138 18.19 -1.63 -1.03
C ALA A 138 18.01 -1.20 0.42
N GLY A 139 16.87 -0.57 0.72
CA GLY A 139 16.50 -0.17 2.07
C GLY A 139 15.09 -0.66 2.43
N ALA A 140 14.91 -1.17 3.64
CA ALA A 140 13.60 -1.51 4.17
C ALA A 140 13.08 -0.39 5.09
N LYS A 141 11.83 0.02 4.92
CA LYS A 141 11.17 1.01 5.77
C LYS A 141 9.83 0.48 6.26
N PHE A 142 9.54 0.68 7.53
CA PHE A 142 8.22 0.42 8.07
C PHE A 142 7.28 1.58 7.68
N GLY A 143 6.12 1.23 7.14
CA GLY A 143 5.14 2.21 6.67
C GLY A 143 3.72 1.69 6.79
N GLY A 144 2.78 2.50 6.31
CA GLY A 144 1.36 2.19 6.33
C GLY A 144 0.67 2.47 5.01
N MET A 145 -0.58 2.04 4.90
CA MET A 145 -1.42 2.27 3.75
C MET A 145 -2.86 2.47 4.21
N ILE A 146 -3.55 3.42 3.60
CA ILE A 146 -5.00 3.56 3.69
C ILE A 146 -5.59 3.40 2.30
N ARG A 147 -6.79 2.83 2.22
CA ARG A 147 -7.46 2.60 0.94
C ARG A 147 -8.97 2.69 1.03
N ALA A 148 -9.59 3.01 -0.09
CA ALA A 148 -11.03 2.93 -0.28
C ALA A 148 -11.33 2.40 -1.67
N GLY A 149 -12.49 1.76 -1.84
CA GLY A 149 -12.86 1.22 -3.13
C GLY A 149 -14.20 0.51 -3.11
N VAL A 150 -14.43 -0.21 -4.19
CA VAL A 150 -15.64 -1.01 -4.39
C VAL A 150 -15.27 -2.42 -4.86
N GLU A 151 -16.04 -3.39 -4.43
CA GLU A 151 -16.00 -4.76 -4.91
C GLU A 151 -17.37 -5.10 -5.47
N VAL A 152 -17.40 -5.55 -6.72
CA VAL A 152 -18.63 -5.92 -7.42
C VAL A 152 -18.46 -7.35 -7.92
N SER A 153 -19.13 -8.30 -7.25
CA SER A 153 -18.95 -9.73 -7.51
C SER A 153 -17.46 -10.14 -7.36
N HIS A 154 -16.77 -10.42 -8.45
CA HIS A 154 -15.35 -10.77 -8.49
C HIS A 154 -14.42 -9.60 -8.88
N PHE A 155 -14.98 -8.46 -9.26
CA PHE A 155 -14.19 -7.30 -9.66
C PHE A 155 -13.99 -6.37 -8.48
N ARG A 156 -12.80 -5.82 -8.38
CA ARG A 156 -12.40 -4.87 -7.35
C ARG A 156 -11.74 -3.65 -7.99
N ALA A 157 -12.14 -2.47 -7.57
CA ALA A 157 -11.49 -1.21 -7.95
C ALA A 157 -11.28 -0.35 -6.71
N GLY A 158 -10.18 0.37 -6.66
CA GLY A 158 -9.88 1.19 -5.50
C GLY A 158 -8.73 2.16 -5.71
N ILE A 159 -8.68 3.10 -4.78
CA ILE A 159 -7.58 4.04 -4.61
C ILE A 159 -6.93 3.79 -3.25
N GLU A 160 -5.64 3.94 -3.19
CA GLU A 160 -4.87 3.81 -1.96
C GLU A 160 -3.80 4.87 -1.84
N TYR A 161 -3.46 5.21 -0.62
CA TYR A 161 -2.34 6.07 -0.29
C TYR A 161 -1.34 5.31 0.57
N ASN A 162 -0.13 5.15 0.05
CA ASN A 162 0.97 4.47 0.71
C ASN A 162 1.85 5.49 1.42
N LEU A 163 1.89 5.39 2.75
CA LEU A 163 2.62 6.24 3.67
C LEU A 163 3.98 5.61 3.94
N VAL A 164 4.98 5.95 3.14
CA VAL A 164 6.33 5.43 3.28
C VAL A 164 7.26 6.56 3.72
N PRO A 165 8.06 6.38 4.80
CA PRO A 165 8.98 7.41 5.27
C PRO A 165 9.97 7.83 4.18
N LYS A 166 10.31 9.13 4.16
CA LYS A 166 11.26 9.71 3.21
C LYS A 166 12.64 9.04 3.31
N THR A 167 13.37 9.02 2.20
CA THR A 167 14.78 8.64 2.17
C THR A 167 15.62 9.90 2.20
N THR A 168 16.64 9.93 3.07
CA THR A 168 17.65 11.00 3.13
C THR A 168 18.90 10.50 2.45
N PHE A 169 19.50 11.34 1.61
CA PHE A 169 20.71 11.02 0.86
C PHE A 169 21.63 12.25 0.78
N THR A 170 22.87 12.04 0.36
CA THR A 170 23.82 13.11 0.05
C THR A 170 23.90 13.24 -1.47
N GLY A 171 23.77 14.45 -1.98
CA GLY A 171 23.77 14.74 -3.40
C GLY A 171 24.03 16.23 -3.67
N TYR A 172 24.00 16.62 -4.93
CA TYR A 172 24.13 18.04 -5.29
C TYR A 172 22.81 18.78 -5.17
N ASP A 173 22.84 20.01 -4.68
CA ASP A 173 21.72 20.93 -4.69
C ASP A 173 21.57 21.65 -6.05
N SER A 174 20.53 22.46 -6.20
CA SER A 174 20.30 23.25 -7.43
C SER A 174 21.38 24.28 -7.76
N ASN A 175 22.33 24.51 -6.86
CA ASN A 175 23.46 25.42 -7.04
C ASN A 175 24.78 24.66 -7.31
N GLY A 176 24.74 23.33 -7.48
CA GLY A 176 25.90 22.49 -7.70
C GLY A 176 26.76 22.21 -6.45
N ASN A 177 26.26 22.49 -5.24
CA ASN A 177 26.99 22.23 -4.01
C ASN A 177 26.65 20.84 -3.46
N LEU A 178 27.67 20.09 -3.04
CA LEU A 178 27.47 18.81 -2.38
C LEU A 178 26.85 19.05 -1.00
N THR A 179 25.61 18.62 -0.83
CA THR A 179 24.80 18.82 0.39
C THR A 179 24.33 17.49 0.93
N SER A 180 24.50 17.28 2.23
CA SER A 180 23.93 16.15 2.94
C SER A 180 22.53 16.49 3.48
N GLY A 181 21.66 15.49 3.57
CA GLY A 181 20.32 15.69 4.10
C GLY A 181 19.24 16.02 3.08
N LEU A 182 19.54 15.87 1.79
CA LEU A 182 18.50 15.89 0.75
C LEU A 182 17.49 14.79 1.00
N THR A 183 16.19 15.07 0.80
CA THR A 183 15.13 14.11 1.07
C THR A 183 14.33 13.78 -0.18
N SER A 184 14.12 12.49 -0.43
CA SER A 184 13.21 12.01 -1.47
C SER A 184 11.96 11.41 -0.82
N PRO A 185 10.74 11.88 -1.17
CA PRO A 185 9.52 11.28 -0.68
C PRO A 185 9.31 9.89 -1.31
N ASN A 186 8.87 8.92 -0.50
CA ASN A 186 8.59 7.56 -0.95
C ASN A 186 7.10 7.23 -0.99
N ASN A 187 6.25 8.13 -0.53
CA ASN A 187 4.80 8.00 -0.60
C ASN A 187 4.31 7.98 -2.05
N TYR A 188 3.21 7.28 -2.28
CA TYR A 188 2.56 7.24 -3.59
C TYR A 188 1.06 6.95 -3.44
N ILE A 189 0.30 7.40 -4.44
CA ILE A 189 -1.11 7.05 -4.63
C ILE A 189 -1.16 5.91 -5.66
N GLY A 190 -1.88 4.83 -5.32
CA GLY A 190 -2.18 3.74 -6.24
C GLY A 190 -3.63 3.78 -6.68
N ILE A 191 -3.87 3.68 -7.97
CA ILE A 191 -5.21 3.46 -8.56
C ILE A 191 -5.19 2.05 -9.12
N LYS A 192 -6.08 1.16 -8.60
CA LYS A 192 -6.04 -0.27 -8.90
C LYS A 192 -7.38 -0.79 -9.38
N ILE A 193 -7.28 -1.76 -10.28
CA ILE A 193 -8.37 -2.66 -10.63
C ILE A 193 -7.88 -4.10 -10.45
N GLY A 194 -8.79 -5.01 -10.12
CA GLY A 194 -8.40 -6.39 -9.85
C GLY A 194 -9.56 -7.35 -9.86
N VAL A 195 -9.23 -8.60 -9.62
CA VAL A 195 -10.17 -9.71 -9.54
C VAL A 195 -9.99 -10.43 -8.21
N CYS A 196 -11.12 -10.74 -7.57
CA CYS A 196 -11.18 -11.52 -6.35
C CYS A 196 -11.53 -12.97 -6.67
N PHE A 197 -10.69 -13.90 -6.27
CA PHE A 197 -10.93 -15.34 -6.37
C PHE A 197 -11.35 -15.88 -5.01
N GLY A 198 -12.43 -16.65 -4.98
CA GLY A 198 -13.02 -17.16 -3.75
C GLY A 198 -13.95 -16.13 -3.06
N GLY A 199 -14.27 -16.35 -1.79
CA GLY A 199 -15.30 -15.57 -1.11
C GLY A 199 -16.71 -15.88 -1.64
N GLY A 200 -17.69 -15.04 -1.27
CA GLY A 200 -19.07 -15.16 -1.69
C GLY A 200 -19.90 -16.15 -0.86
N PRO A 201 -21.23 -16.18 -1.07
CA PRO A 201 -22.14 -17.01 -0.29
C PRO A 201 -21.91 -18.50 -0.54
N ILE A 202 -22.02 -19.29 0.51
CA ILE A 202 -22.07 -20.75 0.39
C ILE A 202 -23.46 -21.08 -0.15
N LYS A 203 -23.54 -21.52 -1.40
CA LYS A 203 -24.78 -22.09 -1.93
C LYS A 203 -25.06 -23.39 -1.16
N LYS A 204 -26.20 -23.43 -0.47
CA LYS A 204 -26.75 -24.67 0.08
C LYS A 204 -27.32 -25.52 -1.04
#